data_a9779f0b9b2e80c43497ab518175b5c4
#
_entry.id   a9779f0b9b2e80c43497ab518175b5c4
#
_cell.length_a   1.000
_cell.length_b   1.000
_cell.length_c   1.000
_cell.angle_alpha   90.00
_cell.angle_beta   90.00
_cell.angle_gamma   90.00
#
_symmetry.space_group_name_H-M   'P 1'
#
loop_
_entity.id
_entity.type
_entity.pdbx_description
1 polymer ?
#
loop_
_entity_poly.entity_id
_entity_poly.type
_entity_poly.pdbx_seq_one_letter_code
_entity_poly.pdbx_strand_id
1 'polypeptide(L)'
;MRTILVSILAVLAVGCATPQTFNERLLAGYATVTETRQTAVTLVDAKKMSSADAVNVQQQADTARAGLDLARSMRASAPQQAEDKLTATQTIVRALRAYLLSKEAK
;
A
#
# COMPACT_ATOMS: atom_id res chain seq x y z
N MET A 1 -19.14 -1.51 -22.56
CA MET A 1 -18.69 -1.02 -21.26
C MET A 1 -18.91 -2.02 -20.13
N ARG A 2 -20.12 -2.50 -19.96
CA ARG A 2 -20.42 -3.46 -18.88
C ARG A 2 -19.57 -4.73 -18.96
N THR A 3 -19.36 -5.24 -20.17
CA THR A 3 -18.58 -6.46 -20.40
C THR A 3 -17.11 -6.27 -19.99
N ILE A 4 -16.55 -5.09 -20.26
CA ILE A 4 -15.19 -4.76 -19.90
C ILE A 4 -15.03 -4.65 -18.39
N LEU A 5 -16.01 -4.02 -17.71
CA LEU A 5 -16.01 -3.89 -16.26
C LEU A 5 -16.08 -5.25 -15.56
N VAL A 6 -16.92 -6.14 -16.06
CA VAL A 6 -17.05 -7.50 -15.53
C VAL A 6 -15.74 -8.26 -15.70
N SER A 7 -15.08 -8.12 -16.86
CA SER A 7 -13.80 -8.76 -17.11
C SER A 7 -12.71 -8.28 -16.15
N ILE A 8 -12.65 -6.97 -15.89
CA ILE A 8 -11.69 -6.38 -14.95
C ILE A 8 -11.93 -6.91 -13.53
N LEU A 9 -13.20 -6.98 -13.11
CA LEU A 9 -13.56 -7.51 -11.81
C LEU A 9 -13.16 -8.97 -11.67
N ALA A 10 -13.36 -9.77 -12.70
CA ALA A 10 -12.97 -11.18 -12.70
C ALA A 10 -11.46 -11.33 -12.54
N VAL A 11 -10.67 -10.53 -13.24
CA VAL A 11 -9.21 -10.53 -13.11
C VAL A 11 -8.78 -10.15 -11.70
N LEU A 12 -9.39 -9.12 -11.12
CA LEU A 12 -9.10 -8.71 -9.75
C LEU A 12 -9.45 -9.80 -8.74
N ALA A 13 -10.57 -10.48 -8.93
CA ALA A 13 -10.99 -11.57 -8.06
C ALA A 13 -9.99 -12.73 -8.12
N VAL A 14 -9.54 -13.10 -9.31
CA VAL A 14 -8.51 -14.13 -9.49
C VAL A 14 -7.20 -13.71 -8.82
N GLY A 15 -6.78 -12.46 -9.00
CA GLY A 15 -5.59 -11.92 -8.36
C GLY A 15 -5.68 -11.97 -6.83
N CYS A 16 -6.83 -11.63 -6.25
CA CYS A 16 -7.06 -11.68 -4.82
C CYS A 16 -7.06 -13.11 -4.28
N ALA A 17 -7.49 -14.09 -5.08
CA ALA A 17 -7.54 -15.48 -4.68
C ALA A 17 -6.19 -16.20 -4.80
N THR A 18 -5.23 -15.65 -5.54
CA THR A 18 -3.92 -16.25 -5.74
C THR A 18 -3.04 -16.06 -4.49
N PRO A 19 -2.54 -17.15 -3.88
CA PRO A 19 -1.61 -17.02 -2.76
C PRO A 19 -0.34 -16.29 -3.20
N GLN A 20 0.11 -15.36 -2.38
CA GLN A 20 1.32 -14.58 -2.65
C GLN A 20 2.43 -14.99 -1.70
N THR A 21 3.63 -15.11 -2.24
CA THR A 21 4.83 -15.37 -1.46
C THR A 21 5.17 -14.15 -0.61
N PHE A 22 6.04 -14.35 0.36
CA PHE A 22 6.58 -13.25 1.16
C PHE A 22 7.19 -12.16 0.27
N ASN A 23 8.03 -12.56 -0.69
CA ASN A 23 8.70 -11.61 -1.58
C ASN A 23 7.72 -10.85 -2.46
N GLU A 24 6.71 -11.52 -2.98
CA GLU A 24 5.68 -10.86 -3.79
C GLU A 24 4.91 -9.83 -2.97
N ARG A 25 4.53 -10.16 -1.74
CA ARG A 25 3.85 -9.23 -0.83
C ARG A 25 4.75 -8.06 -0.45
N LEU A 26 6.04 -8.33 -0.24
CA LEU A 26 7.01 -7.31 0.08
C LEU A 26 7.15 -6.30 -1.06
N LEU A 27 7.30 -6.79 -2.30
CA LEU A 27 7.39 -5.95 -3.49
C LEU A 27 6.12 -5.15 -3.71
N ALA A 28 4.96 -5.78 -3.53
CA ALA A 28 3.68 -5.09 -3.63
C ALA A 28 3.57 -3.97 -2.59
N GLY A 29 4.06 -4.20 -1.39
CA GLY A 29 4.11 -3.19 -0.33
C GLY A 29 4.95 -1.99 -0.73
N TYR A 30 6.15 -2.21 -1.24
CA TYR A 30 7.02 -1.12 -1.71
C TYR A 30 6.36 -0.32 -2.84
N ALA A 31 5.75 -1.02 -3.79
CA ALA A 31 5.07 -0.36 -4.91
C ALA A 31 3.92 0.53 -4.40
N THR A 32 3.14 0.02 -3.46
CA THR A 32 2.01 0.77 -2.89
C THR A 32 2.50 1.99 -2.09
N VAL A 33 3.61 1.88 -1.35
CA VAL A 33 4.20 3.02 -0.65
C VAL A 33 4.60 4.11 -1.66
N THR A 34 5.22 3.74 -2.77
CA THR A 34 5.60 4.69 -3.82
C THR A 34 4.38 5.37 -4.42
N GLU A 35 3.35 4.60 -4.78
CA GLU A 35 2.10 5.14 -5.31
C GLU A 35 1.43 6.11 -4.32
N THR A 36 1.44 5.75 -3.05
CA THR A 36 0.87 6.56 -1.97
C THR A 36 1.54 7.92 -1.91
N ARG A 37 2.87 7.96 -2.00
CA ARG A 37 3.61 9.22 -2.00
C ARG A 37 3.25 10.09 -3.20
N GLN A 38 3.20 9.49 -4.39
CA GLN A 38 2.85 10.20 -5.61
C GLN A 38 1.41 10.72 -5.56
N THR A 39 0.49 9.92 -5.06
CA THR A 39 -0.91 10.30 -4.93
C THR A 39 -1.06 11.47 -3.97
N ALA A 40 -0.34 11.50 -2.86
CA ALA A 40 -0.38 12.62 -1.92
C ALA A 40 0.04 13.93 -2.60
N VAL A 41 1.11 13.91 -3.40
CA VAL A 41 1.56 15.09 -4.15
C VAL A 41 0.47 15.54 -5.11
N THR A 42 -0.11 14.61 -5.86
CA THR A 42 -1.18 14.91 -6.83
C THR A 42 -2.39 15.54 -6.14
N LEU A 43 -2.78 15.03 -4.97
CA LEU A 43 -3.93 15.55 -4.25
C LEU A 43 -3.68 16.95 -3.69
N VAL A 44 -2.47 17.26 -3.25
CA VAL A 44 -2.09 18.61 -2.84
C VAL A 44 -2.18 19.56 -4.03
N ASP A 45 -1.62 19.17 -5.17
CA ASP A 45 -1.65 19.98 -6.39
C ASP A 45 -3.08 20.22 -6.86
N ALA A 46 -3.96 19.25 -6.69
CA ALA A 46 -5.38 19.36 -7.03
C ALA A 46 -6.21 20.07 -5.97
N LYS A 47 -5.58 20.52 -4.88
CA LYS A 47 -6.24 21.18 -3.74
C LYS A 47 -7.27 20.31 -3.04
N LYS A 48 -7.09 18.99 -3.13
CA LYS A 48 -7.95 18.02 -2.43
C LYS A 48 -7.37 17.60 -1.07
N MET A 49 -6.15 18.01 -0.79
CA MET A 49 -5.45 17.70 0.46
C MET A 49 -4.59 18.88 0.85
N SER A 50 -4.53 19.17 2.15
CA SER A 50 -3.64 20.22 2.67
C SER A 50 -2.19 19.73 2.70
N SER A 51 -1.25 20.67 2.69
CA SER A 51 0.17 20.35 2.85
C SER A 51 0.45 19.65 4.16
N ALA A 52 -0.23 20.03 5.25
CA ALA A 52 -0.07 19.41 6.56
C ALA A 52 -0.50 17.93 6.52
N ASP A 53 -1.63 17.63 5.87
CA ASP A 53 -2.09 16.26 5.71
C ASP A 53 -1.12 15.45 4.86
N ALA A 54 -0.57 16.06 3.82
CA ALA A 54 0.41 15.40 2.96
C ALA A 54 1.68 15.04 3.72
N VAL A 55 2.13 15.91 4.64
CA VAL A 55 3.28 15.61 5.51
C VAL A 55 2.99 14.39 6.37
N ASN A 56 1.79 14.30 6.94
CA ASN A 56 1.38 13.14 7.72
C ASN A 56 1.39 11.85 6.89
N VAL A 57 0.90 11.92 5.64
CA VAL A 57 0.94 10.80 4.72
C VAL A 57 2.37 10.37 4.45
N GLN A 58 3.28 11.32 4.20
CA GLN A 58 4.68 11.01 3.94
C GLN A 58 5.34 10.35 5.16
N GLN A 59 5.03 10.81 6.36
CA GLN A 59 5.56 10.21 7.58
C GLN A 59 5.07 8.78 7.76
N GLN A 60 3.81 8.51 7.49
CA GLN A 60 3.26 7.16 7.56
C GLN A 60 3.83 6.26 6.46
N ALA A 61 4.07 6.81 5.28
CA ALA A 61 4.73 6.10 4.20
C ALA A 61 6.17 5.72 4.59
N ASP A 62 6.89 6.63 5.27
CA ASP A 62 8.22 6.34 5.79
C ASP A 62 8.19 5.21 6.82
N THR A 63 7.20 5.23 7.72
CA THR A 63 7.02 4.18 8.72
C THR A 63 6.72 2.84 8.06
N ALA A 64 5.86 2.83 7.04
CA ALA A 64 5.54 1.62 6.30
C ALA A 64 6.77 1.07 5.58
N ARG A 65 7.55 1.94 4.93
CA ARG A 65 8.76 1.51 4.25
C ARG A 65 9.77 0.91 5.24
N ALA A 66 9.95 1.54 6.39
CA ALA A 66 10.84 1.03 7.43
C ALA A 66 10.36 -0.34 7.92
N GLY A 67 9.05 -0.54 8.04
CA GLY A 67 8.47 -1.82 8.40
C GLY A 67 8.73 -2.91 7.35
N LEU A 68 8.63 -2.56 6.08
CA LEU A 68 8.95 -3.48 4.98
C LEU A 68 10.44 -3.84 4.98
N ASP A 69 11.31 -2.86 5.17
CA ASP A 69 12.76 -3.08 5.24
C ASP A 69 13.11 -3.99 6.40
N LEU A 70 12.49 -3.78 7.56
CA LEU A 70 12.70 -4.62 8.73
C LEU A 70 12.23 -6.05 8.49
N ALA A 71 11.03 -6.22 7.92
CA ALA A 71 10.50 -7.54 7.58
C ALA A 71 11.46 -8.28 6.65
N ARG A 72 11.98 -7.59 5.65
CA ARG A 72 12.95 -8.17 4.71
C ARG A 72 14.21 -8.62 5.42
N SER A 73 14.76 -7.79 6.32
CA SER A 73 15.98 -8.11 7.04
C SER A 73 15.82 -9.27 8.01
N MET A 74 14.61 -9.47 8.55
CA MET A 74 14.31 -10.54 9.51
C MET A 74 14.00 -11.88 8.83
N ARG A 75 13.79 -11.90 7.53
CA ARG A 75 13.28 -13.09 6.82
C ARG A 75 14.14 -14.32 7.04
N ALA A 76 15.47 -14.19 6.98
CA ALA A 76 16.39 -15.30 7.07
C ALA A 76 16.54 -15.85 8.50
N SER A 77 16.58 -14.95 9.50
CA SER A 77 16.87 -15.32 10.89
C SER A 77 15.62 -15.55 11.73
N ALA A 78 14.51 -14.87 11.40
CA ALA A 78 13.28 -14.95 12.19
C ALA A 78 12.07 -14.92 11.24
N PRO A 79 11.84 -16.00 10.45
CA PRO A 79 10.82 -15.97 9.39
C PRO A 79 9.40 -15.72 9.90
N GLN A 80 9.03 -16.24 11.07
CA GLN A 80 7.69 -16.00 11.61
C GLN A 80 7.52 -14.55 12.02
N GLN A 81 8.51 -13.95 12.65
CA GLN A 81 8.48 -12.53 13.02
C GLN A 81 8.47 -11.64 11.79
N ALA A 82 9.20 -12.03 10.75
CA ALA A 82 9.19 -11.32 9.46
C ALA A 82 7.78 -11.31 8.86
N GLU A 83 7.08 -12.45 8.87
CA GLU A 83 5.70 -12.55 8.40
C GLU A 83 4.76 -11.66 9.22
N ASP A 84 4.90 -11.68 10.54
CA ASP A 84 4.08 -10.86 11.43
C ASP A 84 4.31 -9.38 11.16
N LYS A 85 5.57 -8.98 10.96
CA LYS A 85 5.92 -7.59 10.68
C LYS A 85 5.39 -7.16 9.31
N LEU A 86 5.50 -8.03 8.31
CA LEU A 86 4.96 -7.76 6.97
C LEU A 86 3.44 -7.57 7.01
N THR A 87 2.73 -8.45 7.72
CA THR A 87 1.28 -8.37 7.85
C THR A 87 0.86 -7.08 8.55
N ALA A 88 1.53 -6.71 9.64
CA ALA A 88 1.25 -5.46 10.35
C ALA A 88 1.49 -4.24 9.46
N THR A 89 2.57 -4.26 8.68
CA THR A 89 2.91 -3.16 7.77
C THR A 89 1.91 -3.07 6.63
N GLN A 90 1.46 -4.20 6.09
CA GLN A 90 0.42 -4.22 5.05
C GLN A 90 -0.87 -3.57 5.54
N THR A 91 -1.22 -3.76 6.81
CA THR A 91 -2.40 -3.13 7.41
C THR A 91 -2.25 -1.60 7.39
N ILE A 92 -1.07 -1.09 7.73
CA ILE A 92 -0.79 0.36 7.68
C ILE A 92 -0.92 0.87 6.24
N VAL A 93 -0.35 0.16 5.29
CA VAL A 93 -0.38 0.54 3.86
C VAL A 93 -1.82 0.59 3.35
N ARG A 94 -2.64 -0.40 3.70
CA ARG A 94 -4.06 -0.43 3.30
C ARG A 94 -4.84 0.73 3.89
N ALA A 95 -4.62 1.04 5.16
CA ALA A 95 -5.29 2.15 5.83
C ALA A 95 -4.92 3.48 5.17
N LEU A 96 -3.65 3.64 4.84
CA LEU A 96 -3.16 4.84 4.17
C LEU A 96 -3.77 4.99 2.77
N ARG A 97 -3.84 3.90 2.03
CA ARG A 97 -4.47 3.89 0.71
C ARG A 97 -5.95 4.24 0.78
N ALA A 98 -6.68 3.67 1.75
CA ALA A 98 -8.09 3.97 1.96
C ALA A 98 -8.30 5.45 2.28
N TYR A 99 -7.44 6.02 3.10
CA TYR A 99 -7.46 7.44 3.42
C TYR A 99 -7.32 8.30 2.15
N LEU A 100 -6.33 7.98 1.31
CA LEU A 100 -6.10 8.72 0.07
C LEU A 100 -7.27 8.60 -0.90
N LEU A 101 -7.86 7.41 -1.01
CA LEU A 101 -9.04 7.21 -1.86
C LEU A 101 -10.21 8.07 -1.39
N SER A 102 -10.37 8.25 -0.09
CA SER A 102 -11.42 9.13 0.46
C SER A 102 -11.21 10.59 0.07
N LYS A 103 -9.95 11.02 -0.06
CA LYS A 103 -9.62 12.38 -0.50
C LYS A 103 -9.84 12.56 -1.99
N GLU A 104 -9.54 11.54 -2.80
CA GLU A 104 -9.79 11.58 -4.24
C GLU A 104 -11.27 11.75 -4.55
N ALA A 105 -12.15 11.14 -3.76
CA ALA A 105 -13.59 11.18 -3.96
C ALA A 105 -14.20 12.58 -3.73
N LYS A 106 -13.47 13.49 -3.13
CA LYS A 106 -13.91 14.85 -2.88
C LYS A 106 -13.52 15.76 -4.02
#